data_172f21f5bdead64c2784e9ee760a8fc5
#
_entry.id   172f21f5bdead64c2784e9ee760a8fc5
#
_cell.length_a   1.000
_cell.length_b   1.000
_cell.length_c   1.000
_cell.angle_alpha   90.00
_cell.angle_beta   90.00
_cell.angle_gamma   90.00
#
_symmetry.space_group_name_H-M   'P 1'
#
loop_
_entity.id
_entity.type
_entity.pdbx_description
1 polymer ?
#
loop_
_entity_poly.entity_id
_entity_poly.type
_entity_poly.pdbx_seq_one_letter_code
_entity_poly.pdbx_strand_id
1 'polypeptide(L)'
;MKKYTLKRIITSLFTLLAILLVLFILMQLMPGSPFNDEKLTPEMRASLYAKYGLDQPIYVQFFRYVTNMLRGDFGVSYNISKNTPISQLIQSRLPISIQVGGMAVTLGAIVGLVLGILAALKRDTVVDTIATIISVIGVSVPSYVIALALSYTFGFKLKWFPMLFSAKDVFGSSVLPSISLSMFTMAS
;
A
#
# COMPACT_ATOMS: atom_id res chain seq x y z
N MET A 1 2.85 -8.66 32.77
CA MET A 1 2.25 -8.64 31.42
C MET A 1 1.47 -7.35 31.16
N LYS A 2 0.49 -6.91 31.97
CA LYS A 2 -0.31 -5.68 31.74
C LYS A 2 0.53 -4.41 31.52
N LYS A 3 1.57 -4.18 32.34
CA LYS A 3 2.45 -2.99 32.23
C LYS A 3 3.24 -2.95 30.91
N TYR A 4 3.68 -4.11 30.43
CA TYR A 4 4.37 -4.25 29.13
C TYR A 4 3.43 -3.94 27.96
N THR A 5 2.24 -4.54 27.97
CA THR A 5 1.22 -4.31 26.92
C THR A 5 0.79 -2.85 26.86
N LEU A 6 0.53 -2.23 28.03
CA LEU A 6 0.16 -0.81 28.12
C LEU A 6 1.28 0.10 27.56
N LYS A 7 2.54 -0.15 27.95
CA LYS A 7 3.68 0.59 27.41
C LYS A 7 3.75 0.47 25.88
N ARG A 8 3.52 -0.73 25.34
CA ARG A 8 3.57 -0.97 23.90
C ARG A 8 2.46 -0.26 23.14
N ILE A 9 1.23 -0.26 23.69
CA ILE A 9 0.10 0.49 23.13
C ILE A 9 0.40 1.99 23.11
N ILE A 10 0.88 2.56 24.23
CA ILE A 10 1.22 3.98 24.30
C ILE A 10 2.31 4.33 23.29
N THR A 11 3.37 3.53 23.21
CA THR A 11 4.47 3.75 22.25
C THR A 11 3.97 3.68 20.81
N SER A 12 3.11 2.70 20.48
CA SER A 12 2.54 2.56 19.13
C SER A 12 1.64 3.75 18.77
N LEU A 13 0.84 4.23 19.73
CA LEU A 13 -0.02 5.41 19.53
C LEU A 13 0.82 6.67 19.31
N PHE A 14 1.88 6.85 20.10
CA PHE A 14 2.81 7.97 19.92
C PHE A 14 3.51 7.92 18.56
N THR A 15 3.99 6.74 18.15
CA THR A 15 4.62 6.54 16.83
C THR A 15 3.64 6.85 15.71
N LEU A 16 2.39 6.39 15.82
CA LEU A 16 1.35 6.68 14.83
C LEU A 16 1.10 8.20 14.73
N LEU A 17 0.97 8.88 15.87
CA LEU A 17 0.76 10.33 15.90
C LEU A 17 1.96 11.09 15.30
N ALA A 18 3.18 10.65 15.58
CA ALA A 18 4.39 11.24 15.00
C ALA A 18 4.43 11.07 13.48
N ILE A 19 4.08 9.89 12.96
CA ILE A 19 3.98 9.64 11.52
C ILE A 19 2.92 10.54 10.89
N LEU A 20 1.75 10.66 11.49
CA LEU A 20 0.68 11.54 11.00
C LEU A 20 1.12 13.00 10.98
N LEU A 21 1.84 13.46 12.01
CA LEU A 21 2.37 14.81 12.06
C LEU A 21 3.38 15.06 10.93
N VAL A 22 4.32 14.14 10.73
CA VAL A 22 5.31 14.25 9.64
C VAL A 22 4.62 14.29 8.27
N LEU A 23 3.67 13.39 8.02
CA LEU A 23 2.91 13.38 6.77
C LEU A 23 2.11 14.67 6.58
N PHE A 24 1.50 15.19 7.64
CA PHE A 24 0.77 16.44 7.60
C PHE A 24 1.68 17.62 7.26
N ILE A 25 2.86 17.72 7.89
CA ILE A 25 3.84 18.75 7.60
C ILE A 25 4.32 18.65 6.15
N LEU A 26 4.63 17.43 5.67
CA LEU A 26 5.02 17.22 4.28
C LEU A 26 3.95 17.68 3.30
N MET A 27 2.66 17.42 3.58
CA MET A 27 1.55 17.92 2.76
C MET A 27 1.49 19.45 2.75
N GLN A 28 1.75 20.10 3.87
CA GLN A 28 1.76 21.57 3.97
C GLN A 28 2.95 22.22 3.23
N LEU A 29 4.08 21.50 3.16
CA LEU A 29 5.28 21.96 2.46
C LEU A 29 5.21 21.73 0.94
N MET A 30 4.28 20.91 0.47
CA MET A 30 4.12 20.68 -0.97
C MET A 30 3.67 21.95 -1.68
N PRO A 31 4.37 22.37 -2.75
CA PRO A 31 3.93 23.51 -3.55
C PRO A 31 2.61 23.21 -4.25
N GLY A 32 1.71 24.18 -4.25
CA GLY A 32 0.40 24.10 -4.90
C GLY A 32 -0.76 24.14 -3.91
N SER A 33 -1.96 24.20 -4.45
CA SER A 33 -3.20 24.18 -3.68
C SER A 33 -3.87 22.81 -3.83
N PRO A 34 -4.55 22.31 -2.79
CA PRO A 34 -5.36 21.09 -2.91
C PRO A 34 -6.52 21.27 -3.92
N PHE A 35 -6.85 22.50 -4.25
CA PHE A 35 -7.88 22.86 -5.23
C PHE A 35 -7.22 23.24 -6.56
N ASN A 36 -7.93 23.08 -7.67
CA ASN A 36 -7.48 23.55 -8.98
C ASN A 36 -7.67 25.09 -9.06
N ASP A 37 -6.75 25.82 -8.45
CA ASP A 37 -6.83 27.27 -8.25
C ASP A 37 -6.94 28.08 -9.55
N GLU A 38 -6.44 27.53 -10.68
CA GLU A 38 -6.51 28.19 -12.00
C GLU A 38 -7.96 28.45 -12.48
N LYS A 39 -8.93 27.73 -11.93
CA LYS A 39 -10.34 27.82 -12.31
C LYS A 39 -11.23 28.45 -11.23
N LEU A 40 -10.63 28.88 -10.11
CA LEU A 40 -11.37 29.45 -8.99
C LEU A 40 -11.23 30.99 -8.97
N THR A 41 -12.36 31.67 -8.76
CA THR A 41 -12.31 33.09 -8.43
C THR A 41 -11.73 33.30 -7.03
N PRO A 42 -11.13 34.46 -6.73
CA PRO A 42 -10.60 34.75 -5.39
C PRO A 42 -11.62 34.55 -4.27
N GLU A 43 -12.88 34.87 -4.51
CA GLU A 43 -13.99 34.73 -3.56
C GLU A 43 -14.33 33.24 -3.33
N MET A 44 -14.38 32.43 -4.40
CA MET A 44 -14.61 30.99 -4.29
C MET A 44 -13.46 30.31 -3.57
N ARG A 45 -12.23 30.75 -3.82
CA ARG A 45 -11.05 30.26 -3.12
C ARG A 45 -11.12 30.55 -1.62
N ALA A 46 -11.39 31.79 -1.24
CA ALA A 46 -11.54 32.21 0.16
C ALA A 46 -12.64 31.37 0.88
N SER A 47 -13.78 31.18 0.22
CA SER A 47 -14.88 30.37 0.76
C SER A 47 -14.48 28.90 0.96
N LEU A 48 -13.73 28.31 0.03
CA LEU A 48 -13.23 26.95 0.16
C LEU A 48 -12.19 26.83 1.28
N TYR A 49 -11.26 27.76 1.38
CA TYR A 49 -10.25 27.77 2.45
C TYR A 49 -10.91 27.89 3.83
N ALA A 50 -11.89 28.77 3.98
CA ALA A 50 -12.66 28.90 5.22
C ALA A 50 -13.46 27.61 5.53
N LYS A 51 -14.13 27.03 4.53
CA LYS A 51 -14.93 25.80 4.68
C LYS A 51 -14.09 24.63 5.18
N TYR A 52 -12.87 24.46 4.67
CA TYR A 52 -11.96 23.38 5.07
C TYR A 52 -11.03 23.77 6.22
N GLY A 53 -11.07 25.03 6.67
CA GLY A 53 -10.26 25.57 7.76
C GLY A 53 -8.77 25.65 7.41
N LEU A 54 -8.46 25.82 6.12
CA LEU A 54 -7.08 25.99 5.63
C LEU A 54 -6.54 27.39 5.89
N ASP A 55 -7.40 28.32 6.29
CA ASP A 55 -7.11 29.65 6.77
C ASP A 55 -6.66 29.70 8.24
N GLN A 56 -6.84 28.58 8.95
CA GLN A 56 -6.51 28.50 10.38
C GLN A 56 -5.01 28.21 10.59
N PRO A 57 -4.47 28.49 11.81
CA PRO A 57 -3.11 28.12 12.16
C PRO A 57 -2.85 26.63 11.98
N ILE A 58 -1.62 26.25 11.58
CA ILE A 58 -1.23 24.87 11.23
C ILE A 58 -1.57 23.85 12.34
N TYR A 59 -1.39 24.22 13.62
CA TYR A 59 -1.72 23.34 14.73
C TYR A 59 -3.23 23.05 14.83
N VAL A 60 -4.09 24.04 14.50
CA VAL A 60 -5.55 23.86 14.47
C VAL A 60 -5.95 22.96 13.32
N GLN A 61 -5.34 23.13 12.15
CA GLN A 61 -5.56 22.28 10.98
C GLN A 61 -5.18 20.82 11.30
N PHE A 62 -4.02 20.60 11.94
CA PHE A 62 -3.58 19.25 12.34
C PHE A 62 -4.55 18.59 13.34
N PHE A 63 -4.97 19.32 14.36
CA PHE A 63 -5.92 18.80 15.35
C PHE A 63 -7.26 18.44 14.70
N ARG A 64 -7.78 19.29 13.81
CA ARG A 64 -8.99 19.02 13.03
C ARG A 64 -8.81 17.78 12.13
N TYR A 65 -7.68 17.68 11.44
CA TYR A 65 -7.34 16.52 10.60
C TYR A 65 -7.39 15.21 11.39
N VAL A 66 -6.71 15.15 12.53
CA VAL A 66 -6.70 13.97 13.40
C VAL A 66 -8.10 13.66 13.95
N THR A 67 -8.83 14.67 14.38
CA THR A 67 -10.20 14.48 14.92
C THR A 67 -11.17 13.97 13.86
N ASN A 68 -11.13 14.50 12.65
CA ASN A 68 -11.96 14.04 11.55
C ASN A 68 -11.64 12.60 11.16
N MET A 69 -10.34 12.27 11.09
CA MET A 69 -9.89 10.90 10.82
C MET A 69 -10.38 9.90 11.87
N LEU A 70 -10.36 10.26 13.15
CA LEU A 70 -10.89 9.43 14.24
C LEU A 70 -12.41 9.23 14.15
N ARG A 71 -13.12 10.16 13.49
CA ARG A 71 -14.56 10.06 13.22
C ARG A 71 -14.87 9.30 11.90
N GLY A 72 -13.84 8.83 11.19
CA GLY A 72 -13.98 8.16 9.89
C GLY A 72 -14.19 9.12 8.72
N ASP A 73 -14.06 10.43 8.94
CA ASP A 73 -14.09 11.44 7.88
C ASP A 73 -12.66 11.69 7.37
N PHE A 74 -12.32 11.07 6.26
CA PHE A 74 -11.04 11.23 5.57
C PHE A 74 -11.08 12.35 4.51
N GLY A 75 -12.18 13.11 4.43
CA GLY A 75 -12.39 14.13 3.43
C GLY A 75 -12.75 13.58 2.05
N VAL A 76 -12.57 14.41 1.03
CA VAL A 76 -12.90 14.11 -0.37
C VAL A 76 -11.66 14.22 -1.26
N SER A 77 -11.63 13.42 -2.32
CA SER A 77 -10.58 13.47 -3.32
C SER A 77 -10.87 14.57 -4.34
N TYR A 78 -9.86 15.40 -4.64
CA TYR A 78 -9.95 16.45 -5.67
C TYR A 78 -9.26 16.07 -6.98
N ASN A 79 -8.25 15.19 -6.91
CA ASN A 79 -7.41 14.86 -8.06
C ASN A 79 -7.81 13.52 -8.73
N ILE A 80 -8.01 12.47 -7.95
CA ILE A 80 -8.24 11.11 -8.50
C ILE A 80 -9.70 10.98 -8.96
N SER A 81 -10.64 11.45 -8.14
CA SER A 81 -12.07 11.37 -8.43
C SER A 81 -12.72 12.57 -7.75
N LYS A 82 -13.11 13.59 -8.54
CA LYS A 82 -13.63 14.85 -7.98
C LYS A 82 -14.80 14.63 -7.05
N ASN A 83 -14.70 15.21 -5.84
CA ASN A 83 -15.73 15.19 -4.80
C ASN A 83 -16.12 13.80 -4.31
N THR A 84 -15.33 12.76 -4.60
CA THR A 84 -15.59 11.41 -4.08
C THR A 84 -15.02 11.29 -2.67
N PRO A 85 -15.81 10.83 -1.67
CA PRO A 85 -15.29 10.56 -0.33
C PRO A 85 -14.12 9.60 -0.35
N ILE A 86 -13.04 9.91 0.35
CA ILE A 86 -11.83 9.05 0.42
C ILE A 86 -12.18 7.69 1.03
N SER A 87 -13.11 7.64 1.98
CA SER A 87 -13.62 6.37 2.54
C SER A 87 -14.16 5.43 1.46
N GLN A 88 -14.87 5.95 0.47
CA GLN A 88 -15.40 5.16 -0.65
C GLN A 88 -14.29 4.66 -1.58
N LEU A 89 -13.25 5.48 -1.81
CA LEU A 89 -12.07 5.05 -2.57
C LEU A 89 -11.30 3.94 -1.85
N ILE A 90 -11.18 4.03 -0.54
CA ILE A 90 -10.56 2.98 0.28
C ILE A 90 -11.39 1.69 0.22
N GLN A 91 -12.69 1.78 0.45
CA GLN A 91 -13.60 0.62 0.42
C GLN A 91 -13.58 -0.11 -0.93
N SER A 92 -13.40 0.59 -2.04
CA SER A 92 -13.35 -0.04 -3.36
C SER A 92 -12.00 -0.72 -3.66
N ARG A 93 -10.90 -0.27 -3.06
CA ARG A 93 -9.53 -0.74 -3.37
C ARG A 93 -8.94 -1.66 -2.31
N LEU A 94 -9.30 -1.45 -1.04
CA LEU A 94 -8.78 -2.23 0.08
C LEU A 94 -9.03 -3.74 -0.03
N PRO A 95 -10.23 -4.23 -0.43
CA PRO A 95 -10.47 -5.65 -0.60
C PRO A 95 -9.51 -6.30 -1.59
N ILE A 96 -9.24 -5.62 -2.71
CA ILE A 96 -8.31 -6.11 -3.73
C ILE A 96 -6.88 -6.18 -3.18
N SER A 97 -6.45 -5.16 -2.45
CA SER A 97 -5.14 -5.15 -1.81
C SER A 97 -4.99 -6.26 -0.77
N ILE A 98 -6.04 -6.51 0.03
CA ILE A 98 -6.06 -7.62 1.00
C ILE A 98 -6.01 -8.97 0.29
N GLN A 99 -6.75 -9.14 -0.81
CA GLN A 99 -6.73 -10.35 -1.62
C GLN A 99 -5.33 -10.62 -2.18
N VAL A 100 -4.73 -9.64 -2.85
CA VAL A 100 -3.39 -9.77 -3.44
C VAL A 100 -2.33 -10.03 -2.36
N GLY A 101 -2.35 -9.27 -1.26
CA GLY A 101 -1.43 -9.45 -0.14
C GLY A 101 -1.61 -10.80 0.56
N GLY A 102 -2.85 -11.22 0.80
CA GLY A 102 -3.17 -12.52 1.38
C GLY A 102 -2.70 -13.69 0.51
N MET A 103 -2.96 -13.62 -0.80
CA MET A 103 -2.46 -14.60 -1.77
C MET A 103 -0.92 -14.63 -1.78
N ALA A 104 -0.27 -13.46 -1.80
CA ALA A 104 1.19 -13.36 -1.82
C ALA A 104 1.84 -13.99 -0.58
N VAL A 105 1.34 -13.65 0.62
CA VAL A 105 1.85 -14.21 1.88
C VAL A 105 1.62 -15.71 1.95
N THR A 106 0.43 -16.19 1.57
CA THR A 106 0.10 -17.63 1.60
C THR A 106 0.98 -18.41 0.63
N LEU A 107 1.11 -17.94 -0.62
CA LEU A 107 1.97 -18.58 -1.63
C LEU A 107 3.43 -18.56 -1.18
N GLY A 108 3.93 -17.41 -0.72
CA GLY A 108 5.30 -17.26 -0.25
C GLY A 108 5.61 -18.17 0.94
N ALA A 109 4.72 -18.23 1.93
CA ALA A 109 4.89 -19.08 3.09
C ALA A 109 4.89 -20.58 2.72
N ILE A 110 3.96 -21.04 1.88
CA ILE A 110 3.88 -22.44 1.46
C ILE A 110 5.13 -22.83 0.65
N VAL A 111 5.47 -22.05 -0.37
CA VAL A 111 6.59 -22.36 -1.25
C VAL A 111 7.93 -22.21 -0.51
N GLY A 112 8.08 -21.15 0.29
CA GLY A 112 9.28 -20.90 1.09
C GLY A 112 9.51 -22.01 2.13
N LEU A 113 8.45 -22.44 2.83
CA LEU A 113 8.55 -23.55 3.79
C LEU A 113 8.98 -24.86 3.11
N VAL A 114 8.36 -25.19 1.97
CA VAL A 114 8.72 -26.39 1.21
C VAL A 114 10.16 -26.33 0.71
N LEU A 115 10.57 -25.23 0.11
CA LEU A 115 11.94 -25.03 -0.36
C LEU A 115 12.96 -25.06 0.81
N GLY A 116 12.65 -24.38 1.91
CA GLY A 116 13.50 -24.37 3.10
C GLY A 116 13.68 -25.76 3.72
N ILE A 117 12.60 -26.54 3.84
CA ILE A 117 12.68 -27.93 4.32
C ILE A 117 13.52 -28.80 3.36
N LEU A 118 13.28 -28.69 2.05
CA LEU A 118 14.04 -29.47 1.06
C LEU A 118 15.53 -29.08 1.06
N ALA A 119 15.86 -27.80 1.16
CA ALA A 119 17.24 -27.33 1.30
C ALA A 119 17.90 -27.88 2.56
N ALA A 120 17.22 -27.81 3.70
CA ALA A 120 17.74 -28.34 4.98
C ALA A 120 17.96 -29.85 4.95
N LEU A 121 17.03 -30.62 4.38
CA LEU A 121 17.14 -32.07 4.26
C LEU A 121 18.23 -32.54 3.26
N LYS A 122 18.47 -31.70 2.24
CA LYS A 122 19.46 -32.00 1.18
C LYS A 122 20.57 -30.95 1.17
N ARG A 123 21.06 -30.62 2.36
CA ARG A 123 22.15 -29.67 2.55
C ARG A 123 23.38 -30.04 1.72
N ASP A 124 24.07 -29.03 1.20
CA ASP A 124 25.27 -29.14 0.36
C ASP A 124 25.05 -29.93 -0.96
N THR A 125 23.80 -30.01 -1.42
CA THR A 125 23.43 -30.62 -2.72
C THR A 125 22.96 -29.57 -3.71
N VAL A 126 22.72 -30.01 -4.97
CA VAL A 126 22.13 -29.13 -6.02
C VAL A 126 20.77 -28.56 -5.61
N VAL A 127 19.98 -29.29 -4.81
CA VAL A 127 18.68 -28.83 -4.32
C VAL A 127 18.83 -27.62 -3.40
N ASP A 128 19.78 -27.68 -2.48
CA ASP A 128 20.10 -26.56 -1.57
C ASP A 128 20.61 -25.34 -2.37
N THR A 129 21.50 -25.58 -3.33
CA THR A 129 22.02 -24.52 -4.20
C THR A 129 20.87 -23.83 -4.99
N ILE A 130 19.94 -24.60 -5.56
CA ILE A 130 18.80 -24.04 -6.31
C ILE A 130 17.88 -23.23 -5.38
N ALA A 131 17.55 -23.76 -4.20
CA ALA A 131 16.72 -23.06 -3.23
C ALA A 131 17.36 -21.72 -2.80
N THR A 132 18.67 -21.74 -2.54
CA THR A 132 19.45 -20.55 -2.21
C THR A 132 19.43 -19.50 -3.36
N ILE A 133 19.64 -19.93 -4.60
CA ILE A 133 19.59 -19.03 -5.77
C ILE A 133 18.21 -18.39 -5.89
N ILE A 134 17.14 -19.18 -5.76
CA ILE A 134 15.77 -18.64 -5.80
C ILE A 134 15.54 -17.62 -4.69
N SER A 135 15.98 -17.92 -3.47
CA SER A 135 15.88 -16.99 -2.33
C SER A 135 16.66 -15.69 -2.58
N VAL A 136 17.89 -15.78 -3.05
CA VAL A 136 18.73 -14.61 -3.38
C VAL A 136 18.06 -13.74 -4.45
N ILE A 137 17.52 -14.34 -5.51
CA ILE A 137 16.79 -13.61 -6.55
C ILE A 137 15.53 -12.93 -5.94
N GLY A 138 14.78 -13.65 -5.10
CA GLY A 138 13.56 -13.16 -4.47
C GLY A 138 13.77 -11.95 -3.57
N VAL A 139 14.94 -11.84 -2.91
CA VAL A 139 15.28 -10.68 -2.07
C VAL A 139 15.95 -9.57 -2.88
N SER A 140 16.80 -9.93 -3.85
CA SER A 140 17.65 -8.96 -4.56
C SER A 140 16.92 -8.24 -5.69
N VAL A 141 15.95 -8.91 -6.35
CA VAL A 141 15.21 -8.32 -7.47
C VAL A 141 13.98 -7.59 -6.92
N PRO A 142 13.81 -6.28 -7.20
CA PRO A 142 12.61 -5.56 -6.79
C PRO A 142 11.35 -6.22 -7.34
N SER A 143 10.33 -6.40 -6.48
CA SER A 143 9.10 -7.12 -6.84
C SER A 143 8.37 -6.55 -8.07
N TYR A 144 8.44 -5.23 -8.30
CA TYR A 144 7.85 -4.61 -9.48
C TYR A 144 8.53 -5.04 -10.79
N VAL A 145 9.84 -5.33 -10.77
CA VAL A 145 10.57 -5.83 -11.95
C VAL A 145 10.09 -7.24 -12.29
N ILE A 146 9.93 -8.10 -11.27
CA ILE A 146 9.35 -9.43 -11.43
C ILE A 146 7.91 -9.32 -11.95
N ALA A 147 7.11 -8.41 -11.38
CA ALA A 147 5.73 -8.17 -11.82
C ALA A 147 5.66 -7.78 -13.30
N LEU A 148 6.54 -6.88 -13.75
CA LEU A 148 6.60 -6.47 -15.17
C LEU A 148 6.99 -7.64 -16.08
N ALA A 149 7.98 -8.44 -15.70
CA ALA A 149 8.41 -9.60 -16.46
C ALA A 149 7.29 -10.66 -16.57
N LEU A 150 6.59 -10.93 -15.46
CA LEU A 150 5.44 -11.84 -15.44
C LEU A 150 4.28 -11.30 -16.28
N SER A 151 3.92 -10.02 -16.12
CA SER A 151 2.84 -9.38 -16.92
C SER A 151 3.16 -9.38 -18.40
N TYR A 152 4.40 -9.11 -18.80
CA TYR A 152 4.81 -9.17 -20.19
C TYR A 152 4.75 -10.59 -20.75
N THR A 153 5.26 -11.57 -20.00
CA THR A 153 5.32 -12.97 -20.47
C THR A 153 3.94 -13.62 -20.46
N PHE A 154 3.28 -13.63 -19.31
CA PHE A 154 2.03 -14.38 -19.11
C PHE A 154 0.78 -13.55 -19.45
N GLY A 155 0.86 -12.24 -19.35
CA GLY A 155 -0.25 -11.35 -19.72
C GLY A 155 -0.24 -10.98 -21.19
N PHE A 156 0.88 -10.46 -21.70
CA PHE A 156 0.96 -9.94 -23.06
C PHE A 156 1.25 -11.04 -24.11
N LYS A 157 2.34 -11.82 -23.93
CA LYS A 157 2.74 -12.83 -24.92
C LYS A 157 1.83 -14.07 -24.91
N LEU A 158 1.65 -14.69 -23.74
CA LEU A 158 0.91 -15.94 -23.62
C LEU A 158 -0.60 -15.74 -23.44
N LYS A 159 -1.02 -14.55 -22.99
CA LYS A 159 -2.44 -14.19 -22.76
C LYS A 159 -3.16 -15.16 -21.80
N TRP A 160 -2.42 -15.73 -20.82
CA TRP A 160 -3.00 -16.63 -19.82
C TRP A 160 -3.70 -15.87 -18.69
N PHE A 161 -3.23 -14.67 -18.38
CA PHE A 161 -3.78 -13.82 -17.34
C PHE A 161 -4.01 -12.40 -17.87
N PRO A 162 -4.92 -11.62 -17.26
CA PRO A 162 -5.07 -10.21 -17.60
C PRO A 162 -3.78 -9.43 -17.36
N MET A 163 -3.35 -8.64 -18.34
CA MET A 163 -2.17 -7.78 -18.22
C MET A 163 -2.41 -6.60 -17.28
N LEU A 164 -3.64 -6.07 -17.28
CA LEU A 164 -4.10 -4.99 -16.43
C LEU A 164 -5.24 -5.47 -15.56
N PHE A 165 -5.49 -4.74 -14.47
CA PHE A 165 -6.62 -5.06 -13.59
C PHE A 165 -7.94 -5.05 -14.36
N SER A 166 -8.71 -6.12 -14.23
CA SER A 166 -10.03 -6.28 -14.79
C SER A 166 -11.06 -6.53 -13.69
N ALA A 167 -12.05 -5.64 -13.59
CA ALA A 167 -13.15 -5.82 -12.63
C ALA A 167 -14.03 -7.05 -12.93
N LYS A 168 -13.96 -7.59 -14.16
CA LYS A 168 -14.67 -8.82 -14.55
C LYS A 168 -13.94 -10.09 -14.11
N ASP A 169 -12.62 -10.01 -13.93
CA ASP A 169 -11.77 -11.12 -13.50
C ASP A 169 -10.76 -10.60 -12.45
N VAL A 170 -11.26 -10.35 -11.26
CA VAL A 170 -10.47 -9.85 -10.13
C VAL A 170 -9.43 -10.90 -9.69
N PHE A 171 -9.82 -12.17 -9.69
CA PHE A 171 -8.92 -13.26 -9.28
C PHE A 171 -7.76 -13.42 -10.26
N GLY A 172 -8.02 -13.58 -11.57
CA GLY A 172 -6.98 -13.70 -12.58
C GLY A 172 -6.04 -12.50 -12.62
N SER A 173 -6.60 -11.28 -12.41
CA SER A 173 -5.81 -10.04 -12.32
C SER A 173 -4.92 -9.99 -11.06
N SER A 174 -5.23 -10.75 -10.02
CA SER A 174 -4.48 -10.79 -8.76
C SER A 174 -3.33 -11.81 -8.76
N VAL A 175 -3.34 -12.80 -9.67
CA VAL A 175 -2.38 -13.92 -9.69
C VAL A 175 -0.96 -13.44 -9.92
N LEU A 176 -0.70 -12.72 -11.00
CA LEU A 176 0.66 -12.27 -11.35
C LEU A 176 1.26 -11.31 -10.31
N PRO A 177 0.53 -10.28 -9.81
CA PRO A 177 1.00 -9.45 -8.70
C PRO A 177 1.28 -10.26 -7.43
N SER A 178 0.44 -11.23 -7.09
CA SER A 178 0.63 -12.06 -5.91
C SER A 178 1.87 -12.95 -6.01
N ILE A 179 2.16 -13.52 -7.19
CA ILE A 179 3.38 -14.29 -7.42
C ILE A 179 4.61 -13.39 -7.27
N SER A 180 4.60 -12.18 -7.83
CA SER A 180 5.75 -11.28 -7.72
C SER A 180 6.02 -10.84 -6.27
N LEU A 181 4.97 -10.55 -5.51
CA LEU A 181 5.08 -10.18 -4.10
C LEU A 181 5.45 -11.37 -3.20
N SER A 182 5.02 -12.59 -3.57
CA SER A 182 5.34 -13.81 -2.82
C SER A 182 6.83 -14.15 -2.83
N MET A 183 7.59 -13.71 -3.85
CA MET A 183 9.03 -13.96 -3.95
C MET A 183 9.81 -13.46 -2.73
N PHE A 184 9.46 -12.27 -2.23
CA PHE A 184 10.06 -11.72 -1.02
C PHE A 184 9.73 -12.57 0.22
N THR A 185 8.45 -12.92 0.40
CA THR A 185 8.00 -13.74 1.54
C THR A 185 8.57 -15.14 1.50
N MET A 186 8.77 -15.70 0.29
CA MET A 186 9.37 -17.03 0.09
C MET A 186 10.84 -17.06 0.49
N ALA A 187 11.55 -15.93 0.32
CA ALA A 187 12.99 -15.82 0.53
C ALA A 187 13.37 -15.41 1.96
N SER A 188 12.42 -14.86 2.75
CA SER A 188 12.63 -14.43 4.14
C SER A 188 12.35 -15.55 5.14
#